data_fba132c1daa561df55c2199b2e22f270
#
_entry.id   fba132c1daa561df55c2199b2e22f270
#
_cell.length_a   1.000
_cell.length_b   1.000
_cell.length_c   1.000
_cell.angle_alpha   90.00
_cell.angle_beta   90.00
_cell.angle_gamma   90.00
#
_symmetry.space_group_name_H-M   'P 1'
#
loop_
_entity.id
_entity.type
_entity.pdbx_description
1 polymer ?
#
loop_
_entity_poly.entity_id
_entity_poly.type
_entity_poly.pdbx_seq_one_letter_code
_entity_poly.pdbx_strand_id
1 'polypeptide(L)'
;MPWKYFDVMSMNSDQPLLKTTIKVDDIISLRSRSKVTRCVGVLILIAMVLWSVKVTIFEDTDWERMGSIGQVLTSAGRFMGIDFSLVPNLLVPAIETFMISCLGTLLGVIICVPATWFGARNITPFKPITYPIGRLLMSISRSIHEIVWALFFVAVLGLGALPGIFAIAVRSVGFIAKMSAEAIENVELGPADAIRATGANNFQVLLFAILPQVLPQVLGIILFEWEINIRRSAILGLVGAGGLGLVFFRQMNTFNHHGVTTVIIAILGIIMIGEVISHYTRNRVI
;
A
#
# COMPACT_ATOMS: atom_id res chain seq x y z
N MET A 1 -22.96 22.38 -6.02
CA MET A 1 -23.43 23.56 -6.75
C MET A 1 -22.26 24.51 -6.91
N PRO A 2 -21.84 24.82 -8.14
CA PRO A 2 -22.02 26.15 -8.68
C PRO A 2 -22.26 26.12 -10.19
N TRP A 3 -23.45 26.48 -10.58
CA TRP A 3 -23.78 26.95 -11.91
C TRP A 3 -23.62 28.48 -11.90
N LYS A 4 -22.46 29.02 -12.26
CA LYS A 4 -22.26 30.45 -12.59
C LYS A 4 -21.02 30.56 -13.43
N TYR A 5 -21.23 30.65 -14.75
CA TYR A 5 -20.43 31.43 -15.71
C TYR A 5 -21.11 31.27 -17.07
N PHE A 6 -22.24 31.99 -17.22
CA PHE A 6 -22.67 32.47 -18.50
C PHE A 6 -22.45 33.97 -18.46
N ASP A 7 -21.23 34.41 -18.75
CA ASP A 7 -21.01 35.78 -19.17
C ASP A 7 -21.39 35.88 -20.63
N VAL A 8 -22.52 36.59 -20.85
CA VAL A 8 -22.94 37.05 -22.16
C VAL A 8 -21.95 38.14 -22.59
N MET A 9 -20.93 37.76 -23.32
CA MET A 9 -20.08 38.70 -24.04
C MET A 9 -20.93 39.36 -25.12
N SER A 10 -21.02 40.71 -25.05
CA SER A 10 -21.56 41.58 -26.09
C SER A 10 -20.92 41.26 -27.43
N MET A 11 -21.68 40.67 -28.32
CA MET A 11 -21.25 40.40 -29.70
C MET A 11 -21.06 41.70 -30.45
N ASN A 12 -19.82 41.98 -30.83
CA ASN A 12 -19.51 42.97 -31.84
C ASN A 12 -19.93 42.45 -33.21
N SER A 13 -20.76 43.21 -33.92
CA SER A 13 -21.55 42.78 -35.07
C SER A 13 -20.79 42.57 -36.41
N ASP A 14 -19.45 42.66 -36.44
CA ASP A 14 -18.69 42.74 -37.67
C ASP A 14 -17.69 41.60 -37.93
N GLN A 15 -17.86 40.45 -37.29
CA GLN A 15 -17.11 39.23 -37.70
C GLN A 15 -18.01 38.31 -38.50
N PRO A 16 -17.60 37.81 -39.71
CA PRO A 16 -18.35 36.81 -40.45
C PRO A 16 -18.38 35.52 -39.64
N LEU A 17 -19.56 35.17 -39.13
CA LEU A 17 -19.82 33.87 -38.52
C LEU A 17 -19.41 32.79 -39.57
N LEU A 18 -18.31 32.13 -39.35
CA LEU A 18 -18.00 30.87 -40.00
C LEU A 18 -19.12 29.89 -39.60
N LYS A 19 -20.18 29.87 -40.38
CA LYS A 19 -21.22 28.84 -40.35
C LYS A 19 -20.57 27.52 -40.78
N THR A 20 -19.86 26.91 -39.84
CA THR A 20 -19.54 25.49 -39.99
C THR A 20 -20.85 24.76 -39.73
N THR A 21 -21.67 24.64 -40.80
CA THR A 21 -22.81 23.73 -40.82
C THR A 21 -22.24 22.32 -40.72
N ILE A 22 -22.03 21.84 -39.49
CA ILE A 22 -21.72 20.43 -39.23
C ILE A 22 -22.99 19.70 -39.67
N LYS A 23 -22.91 19.02 -40.82
CA LYS A 23 -24.01 18.19 -41.33
C LYS A 23 -24.33 17.13 -40.27
N VAL A 24 -25.61 16.92 -40.00
CA VAL A 24 -26.06 15.88 -39.05
C VAL A 24 -25.45 14.51 -39.42
N ASP A 25 -25.23 14.25 -40.68
CA ASP A 25 -24.58 13.06 -41.24
C ASP A 25 -23.13 12.91 -40.75
N ASP A 26 -22.37 14.00 -40.56
CA ASP A 26 -21.00 13.96 -40.06
C ASP A 26 -20.99 13.58 -38.58
N ILE A 27 -21.94 14.08 -37.77
CA ILE A 27 -22.10 13.71 -36.38
C ILE A 27 -22.49 12.24 -36.23
N ILE A 28 -23.41 11.77 -37.07
CA ILE A 28 -23.85 10.36 -37.05
C ILE A 28 -22.69 9.44 -37.48
N SER A 29 -21.90 9.82 -38.49
CA SER A 29 -20.76 9.04 -38.96
C SER A 29 -19.64 8.97 -37.91
N LEU A 30 -19.34 10.06 -37.18
CA LEU A 30 -18.38 10.10 -36.09
C LEU A 30 -18.84 9.24 -34.90
N ARG A 31 -20.14 9.28 -34.56
CA ARG A 31 -20.72 8.44 -33.50
C ARG A 31 -20.73 6.96 -33.87
N SER A 32 -20.97 6.63 -35.13
CA SER A 32 -20.90 5.27 -35.66
C SER A 32 -19.47 4.72 -35.62
N ARG A 33 -18.48 5.50 -36.12
CA ARG A 33 -17.06 5.15 -36.06
C ARG A 33 -16.59 4.93 -34.61
N SER A 34 -16.98 5.78 -33.67
CA SER A 34 -16.68 5.62 -32.25
C SER A 34 -17.25 4.32 -31.66
N LYS A 35 -18.46 3.91 -32.06
CA LYS A 35 -19.04 2.62 -31.63
C LYS A 35 -18.30 1.43 -32.21
N VAL A 36 -17.98 1.47 -33.50
CA VAL A 36 -17.21 0.40 -34.18
C VAL A 36 -15.82 0.28 -33.54
N THR A 37 -15.12 1.39 -33.30
CA THR A 37 -13.80 1.36 -32.65
C THR A 37 -13.87 0.78 -31.23
N ARG A 38 -14.91 1.11 -30.46
CA ARG A 38 -15.12 0.49 -29.13
C ARG A 38 -15.41 -1.00 -29.25
N CYS A 39 -16.28 -1.43 -30.15
CA CYS A 39 -16.56 -2.85 -30.35
C CYS A 39 -15.30 -3.62 -30.77
N VAL A 40 -14.52 -3.09 -31.70
CA VAL A 40 -13.26 -3.68 -32.11
C VAL A 40 -12.26 -3.74 -30.96
N GLY A 41 -12.15 -2.67 -30.16
CA GLY A 41 -11.31 -2.64 -28.97
C GLY A 41 -11.72 -3.70 -27.92
N VAL A 42 -13.02 -3.85 -27.68
CA VAL A 42 -13.54 -4.89 -26.79
C VAL A 42 -13.27 -6.29 -27.33
N LEU A 43 -13.47 -6.51 -28.63
CA LEU A 43 -13.17 -7.81 -29.27
C LEU A 43 -11.68 -8.18 -29.19
N ILE A 44 -10.79 -7.20 -29.41
CA ILE A 44 -9.34 -7.41 -29.26
C ILE A 44 -9.01 -7.75 -27.80
N LEU A 45 -9.60 -7.04 -26.83
CA LEU A 45 -9.37 -7.30 -25.42
C LEU A 45 -9.86 -8.71 -25.02
N ILE A 46 -11.04 -9.11 -25.48
CA ILE A 46 -11.57 -10.47 -25.27
C ILE A 46 -10.65 -11.51 -25.93
N ALA A 47 -10.20 -11.26 -27.15
CA ALA A 47 -9.28 -12.17 -27.84
C ALA A 47 -7.94 -12.30 -27.10
N MET A 48 -7.40 -11.19 -26.56
CA MET A 48 -6.17 -11.22 -25.74
C MET A 48 -6.39 -12.01 -24.45
N VAL A 49 -7.53 -11.84 -23.77
CA VAL A 49 -7.85 -12.57 -22.54
C VAL A 49 -7.99 -14.06 -22.85
N LEU A 50 -8.73 -14.43 -23.91
CA LEU A 50 -8.89 -15.83 -24.32
C LEU A 50 -7.56 -16.46 -24.72
N TRP A 51 -6.72 -15.73 -25.44
CA TRP A 51 -5.36 -16.15 -25.78
C TRP A 51 -4.52 -16.38 -24.51
N SER A 52 -4.53 -15.42 -23.58
CA SER A 52 -3.82 -15.54 -22.32
C SER A 52 -4.29 -16.76 -21.52
N VAL A 53 -5.61 -16.99 -21.42
CA VAL A 53 -6.19 -18.18 -20.76
C VAL A 53 -5.72 -19.46 -21.45
N LYS A 54 -5.74 -19.48 -22.80
CA LYS A 54 -5.28 -20.65 -23.55
C LYS A 54 -3.82 -20.98 -23.25
N VAL A 55 -2.93 -19.99 -23.37
CA VAL A 55 -1.50 -20.19 -23.15
C VAL A 55 -1.23 -20.58 -21.68
N THR A 56 -1.71 -19.76 -20.72
CA THR A 56 -1.35 -19.93 -19.31
C THR A 56 -2.00 -21.16 -18.67
N ILE A 57 -3.28 -21.44 -19.01
CA ILE A 57 -4.01 -22.54 -18.34
C ILE A 57 -3.87 -23.86 -19.11
N PHE A 58 -3.96 -23.84 -20.46
CA PHE A 58 -3.98 -25.08 -21.24
C PHE A 58 -2.60 -25.53 -21.73
N GLU A 59 -1.69 -24.59 -22.03
CA GLU A 59 -0.38 -24.93 -22.58
C GLU A 59 0.73 -24.95 -21.51
N ASP A 60 0.76 -23.98 -20.58
CA ASP A 60 1.81 -23.87 -19.56
C ASP A 60 1.51 -24.69 -18.29
N THR A 61 0.24 -25.04 -18.04
CA THR A 61 -0.13 -25.83 -16.86
C THR A 61 0.06 -27.32 -17.12
N ASP A 62 0.94 -27.95 -16.34
CA ASP A 62 1.20 -29.37 -16.38
C ASP A 62 0.05 -30.14 -15.65
N TRP A 63 -1.02 -30.39 -16.39
CA TRP A 63 -2.21 -31.06 -15.87
C TRP A 63 -1.94 -32.50 -15.40
N GLU A 64 -0.91 -33.16 -15.97
CA GLU A 64 -0.52 -34.51 -15.56
C GLU A 64 0.04 -34.53 -14.14
N ARG A 65 0.75 -33.47 -13.72
CA ARG A 65 1.25 -33.30 -12.34
C ARG A 65 0.15 -33.06 -11.32
N MET A 66 -0.95 -32.44 -11.71
CA MET A 66 -2.07 -32.22 -10.79
C MET A 66 -2.78 -33.51 -10.39
N GLY A 67 -2.68 -34.54 -11.23
CA GLY A 67 -3.32 -35.84 -10.98
C GLY A 67 -4.85 -35.72 -10.97
N SER A 68 -5.51 -36.71 -10.35
CA SER A 68 -6.96 -36.70 -10.20
C SER A 68 -7.41 -35.76 -9.08
N ILE A 69 -8.65 -35.26 -9.16
CA ILE A 69 -9.29 -34.43 -8.10
C ILE A 69 -9.21 -35.14 -6.74
N GLY A 70 -9.28 -36.45 -6.71
CA GLY A 70 -9.11 -37.26 -5.49
C GLY A 70 -7.71 -37.11 -4.87
N GLN A 71 -6.66 -37.04 -5.67
CA GLN A 71 -5.29 -36.84 -5.19
C GLN A 71 -5.09 -35.41 -4.64
N VAL A 72 -5.71 -34.39 -5.26
CA VAL A 72 -5.70 -33.02 -4.76
C VAL A 72 -6.41 -32.93 -3.40
N LEU A 73 -7.60 -33.57 -3.28
CA LEU A 73 -8.34 -33.58 -2.02
C LEU A 73 -7.60 -34.37 -0.91
N THR A 74 -6.96 -35.49 -1.24
CA THR A 74 -6.14 -36.24 -0.27
C THR A 74 -4.92 -35.46 0.17
N SER A 75 -4.28 -34.72 -0.74
CA SER A 75 -3.15 -33.87 -0.42
C SER A 75 -3.59 -32.68 0.45
N ALA A 76 -4.71 -32.03 0.13
CA ALA A 76 -5.31 -30.98 0.97
C ALA A 76 -5.70 -31.50 2.36
N GLY A 77 -6.21 -32.71 2.44
CA GLY A 77 -6.55 -33.39 3.71
C GLY A 77 -5.37 -33.55 4.67
N ARG A 78 -4.13 -33.67 4.15
CA ARG A 78 -2.91 -33.71 4.98
C ARG A 78 -2.67 -32.43 5.77
N PHE A 79 -3.20 -31.31 5.32
CA PHE A 79 -3.11 -30.03 6.04
C PHE A 79 -4.22 -29.81 7.08
N MET A 80 -5.17 -30.74 7.25
CA MET A 80 -6.27 -30.58 8.21
C MET A 80 -5.89 -30.95 9.66
N GLY A 81 -4.70 -31.49 9.90
CA GLY A 81 -4.24 -31.87 11.24
C GLY A 81 -3.51 -30.71 11.94
N ILE A 82 -3.58 -30.68 13.27
CA ILE A 82 -2.85 -29.72 14.14
C ILE A 82 -1.80 -30.50 14.93
N ASP A 83 -0.56 -30.01 14.92
CA ASP A 83 0.53 -30.55 15.74
C ASP A 83 0.63 -29.76 17.05
N PHE A 84 -0.04 -30.27 18.08
CA PHE A 84 -0.03 -29.63 19.40
C PHE A 84 1.35 -29.64 20.07
N SER A 85 2.25 -30.54 19.70
CA SER A 85 3.61 -30.59 20.25
C SER A 85 4.45 -29.37 19.87
N LEU A 86 4.10 -28.75 18.74
CA LEU A 86 4.78 -27.55 18.23
C LEU A 86 4.35 -26.27 18.93
N VAL A 87 3.12 -26.21 19.48
CA VAL A 87 2.51 -24.99 20.05
C VAL A 87 3.39 -24.29 21.08
N PRO A 88 4.00 -24.98 22.08
CA PRO A 88 4.88 -24.33 23.05
C PRO A 88 6.09 -23.64 22.41
N ASN A 89 6.59 -24.17 21.30
CA ASN A 89 7.76 -23.66 20.59
C ASN A 89 7.42 -22.49 19.67
N LEU A 90 6.14 -22.18 19.44
CA LEU A 90 5.70 -21.06 18.61
C LEU A 90 5.65 -19.73 19.36
N LEU A 91 5.66 -19.74 20.70
CA LEU A 91 5.51 -18.53 21.50
C LEU A 91 6.64 -17.52 21.24
N VAL A 92 7.89 -17.97 21.23
CA VAL A 92 9.04 -17.09 20.99
C VAL A 92 9.04 -16.52 19.57
N PRO A 93 8.88 -17.34 18.48
CA PRO A 93 8.73 -16.81 17.13
C PRO A 93 7.51 -15.89 16.95
N ALA A 94 6.45 -16.14 17.71
CA ALA A 94 5.26 -15.30 17.72
C ALA A 94 5.56 -13.89 18.26
N ILE A 95 6.20 -13.81 19.42
CA ILE A 95 6.66 -12.54 20.00
C ILE A 95 7.65 -11.86 19.06
N GLU A 96 8.58 -12.61 18.46
CA GLU A 96 9.53 -12.07 17.50
C GLU A 96 8.84 -11.43 16.29
N THR A 97 7.84 -12.08 15.69
CA THR A 97 7.03 -11.54 14.58
C THR A 97 6.36 -10.22 14.98
N PHE A 98 5.77 -10.19 16.18
CA PHE A 98 5.13 -8.98 16.71
C PHE A 98 6.15 -7.86 16.94
N MET A 99 7.31 -8.16 17.52
CA MET A 99 8.38 -7.18 17.74
C MET A 99 8.96 -6.63 16.44
N ILE A 100 9.15 -7.47 15.41
CA ILE A 100 9.58 -7.04 14.08
C ILE A 100 8.62 -5.99 13.52
N SER A 101 7.32 -6.21 13.62
CA SER A 101 6.31 -5.26 13.15
C SER A 101 6.32 -3.95 13.94
N CYS A 102 6.42 -4.02 15.27
CA CYS A 102 6.46 -2.84 16.14
C CYS A 102 7.71 -2.00 15.89
N LEU A 103 8.89 -2.62 15.95
CA LEU A 103 10.18 -1.94 15.79
C LEU A 103 10.37 -1.42 14.35
N GLY A 104 9.94 -2.19 13.35
CA GLY A 104 9.98 -1.76 11.95
C GLY A 104 9.08 -0.56 11.68
N THR A 105 7.87 -0.56 12.22
CA THR A 105 6.97 0.59 12.10
C THR A 105 7.50 1.79 12.87
N LEU A 106 7.98 1.61 14.10
CA LEU A 106 8.56 2.69 14.91
C LEU A 106 9.74 3.36 14.20
N LEU A 107 10.67 2.56 13.69
CA LEU A 107 11.80 3.06 12.91
C LEU A 107 11.33 3.79 11.65
N GLY A 108 10.33 3.25 10.96
CA GLY A 108 9.68 3.89 9.81
C GLY A 108 9.06 5.23 10.16
N VAL A 109 8.39 5.35 11.30
CA VAL A 109 7.82 6.62 11.82
C VAL A 109 8.91 7.65 12.10
N ILE A 110 10.00 7.25 12.75
CA ILE A 110 11.11 8.17 13.02
C ILE A 110 11.70 8.74 11.72
N ILE A 111 11.94 7.89 10.73
CA ILE A 111 12.52 8.30 9.45
C ILE A 111 11.49 9.03 8.57
N CYS A 112 10.18 8.76 8.72
CA CYS A 112 9.16 9.43 7.91
C CYS A 112 9.00 10.92 8.25
N VAL A 113 9.35 11.38 9.45
CA VAL A 113 9.23 12.80 9.84
C VAL A 113 10.00 13.72 8.90
N PRO A 114 11.33 13.58 8.70
CA PRO A 114 12.04 14.39 7.73
C PRO A 114 11.58 14.16 6.29
N ALA A 115 11.20 12.93 5.93
CA ALA A 115 10.69 12.64 4.59
C ALA A 115 9.37 13.38 4.32
N THR A 116 8.46 13.41 5.29
CA THR A 116 7.19 14.17 5.22
C THR A 116 7.45 15.68 5.10
N TRP A 117 8.40 16.21 5.88
CA TRP A 117 8.77 17.63 5.82
C TRP A 117 9.22 18.04 4.43
N PHE A 118 10.06 17.26 3.78
CA PHE A 118 10.52 17.55 2.42
C PHE A 118 9.43 17.28 1.37
N GLY A 119 8.55 16.31 1.60
CA GLY A 119 7.54 15.90 0.64
C GLY A 119 6.21 16.64 0.68
N ALA A 120 5.95 17.48 1.67
CA ALA A 120 4.73 18.28 1.78
C ALA A 120 4.95 19.69 1.21
N ARG A 121 4.18 20.04 0.17
CA ARG A 121 4.34 21.31 -0.59
C ARG A 121 4.14 22.55 0.25
N ASN A 122 3.33 22.48 1.32
CA ASN A 122 2.97 23.61 2.15
C ASN A 122 4.07 24.01 3.14
N ILE A 123 4.91 23.06 3.57
CA ILE A 123 5.88 23.24 4.65
C ILE A 123 7.33 23.05 4.23
N THR A 124 7.57 22.51 3.02
CA THR A 124 8.94 22.26 2.54
C THR A 124 9.72 23.57 2.38
N PRO A 125 10.97 23.64 2.86
CA PRO A 125 11.83 24.78 2.61
C PRO A 125 12.16 24.94 1.14
N PHE A 126 12.94 25.21 0.44
CA PHE A 126 13.34 25.28 -0.97
C PHE A 126 12.48 24.40 -1.92
N LYS A 127 11.21 24.76 -2.11
CA LYS A 127 10.23 23.99 -2.92
C LYS A 127 10.75 23.39 -4.25
N PRO A 128 11.54 24.14 -5.08
CA PRO A 128 11.94 23.61 -6.38
C PRO A 128 12.90 22.42 -6.30
N ILE A 129 13.60 22.23 -5.20
CA ILE A 129 14.62 21.18 -5.03
C ILE A 129 14.16 20.12 -4.01
N THR A 130 13.77 20.54 -2.81
CA THR A 130 13.46 19.62 -1.72
C THR A 130 12.17 18.85 -1.93
N TYR A 131 11.15 19.49 -2.53
CA TYR A 131 9.88 18.83 -2.82
C TYR A 131 10.02 17.64 -3.79
N PRO A 132 10.62 17.77 -4.99
CA PRO A 132 10.78 16.64 -5.89
C PRO A 132 11.67 15.55 -5.31
N ILE A 133 12.71 15.88 -4.53
CA ILE A 133 13.57 14.89 -3.87
C ILE A 133 12.77 14.12 -2.81
N GLY A 134 12.00 14.79 -1.96
CA GLY A 134 11.14 14.14 -0.96
C GLY A 134 10.13 13.21 -1.61
N ARG A 135 9.45 13.65 -2.67
CA ARG A 135 8.49 12.83 -3.43
C ARG A 135 9.15 11.64 -4.12
N LEU A 136 10.35 11.82 -4.66
CA LEU A 136 11.12 10.74 -5.28
C LEU A 136 11.51 9.68 -4.25
N LEU A 137 12.04 10.08 -3.09
CA LEU A 137 12.40 9.15 -2.01
C LEU A 137 11.20 8.33 -1.53
N MET A 138 10.05 8.99 -1.30
CA MET A 138 8.81 8.30 -0.93
C MET A 138 8.36 7.31 -2.02
N SER A 139 8.51 7.68 -3.30
CA SER A 139 8.10 6.85 -4.43
C SER A 139 9.01 5.63 -4.57
N ILE A 140 10.34 5.78 -4.45
CA ILE A 140 11.30 4.67 -4.51
C ILE A 140 11.03 3.68 -3.37
N SER A 141 10.86 4.16 -2.13
CA SER A 141 10.56 3.32 -0.98
C SER A 141 9.31 2.46 -1.18
N ARG A 142 8.29 2.97 -1.88
CA ARG A 142 7.02 2.27 -2.14
C ARG A 142 7.03 1.41 -3.40
N SER A 143 7.88 1.72 -4.36
CA SER A 143 7.91 0.99 -5.66
C SER A 143 8.49 -0.40 -5.51
N ILE A 144 9.35 -0.61 -4.53
CA ILE A 144 9.98 -1.90 -4.27
C ILE A 144 9.17 -2.63 -3.20
N HIS A 145 8.82 -3.89 -3.48
CA HIS A 145 8.09 -4.72 -2.53
C HIS A 145 8.96 -5.06 -1.32
N GLU A 146 8.36 -5.13 -0.13
CA GLU A 146 9.09 -5.37 1.12
C GLU A 146 9.90 -6.67 1.14
N ILE A 147 9.48 -7.71 0.42
CA ILE A 147 10.24 -8.96 0.29
C ILE A 147 11.60 -8.72 -0.38
N VAL A 148 11.67 -7.85 -1.39
CA VAL A 148 12.93 -7.52 -2.07
C VAL A 148 13.87 -6.78 -1.12
N TRP A 149 13.33 -5.84 -0.32
CA TRP A 149 14.10 -5.21 0.74
C TRP A 149 14.59 -6.20 1.79
N ALA A 150 13.74 -7.16 2.19
CA ALA A 150 14.12 -8.19 3.14
C ALA A 150 15.25 -9.08 2.60
N LEU A 151 15.16 -9.53 1.35
CA LEU A 151 16.24 -10.30 0.70
C LEU A 151 17.55 -9.52 0.64
N PHE A 152 17.47 -8.24 0.29
CA PHE A 152 18.65 -7.36 0.29
C PHE A 152 19.28 -7.27 1.68
N PHE A 153 18.48 -6.98 2.71
CA PHE A 153 19.00 -6.88 4.07
C PHE A 153 19.45 -8.23 4.63
N VAL A 154 18.81 -9.33 4.30
CA VAL A 154 19.28 -10.68 4.66
C VAL A 154 20.63 -10.98 4.03
N ALA A 155 20.84 -10.60 2.78
CA ALA A 155 22.12 -10.79 2.11
C ALA A 155 23.26 -9.97 2.76
N VAL A 156 22.95 -8.79 3.32
CA VAL A 156 23.94 -7.89 3.93
C VAL A 156 24.15 -8.19 5.42
N LEU A 157 23.09 -8.44 6.16
CA LEU A 157 23.09 -8.55 7.63
C LEU A 157 23.03 -10.00 8.13
N GLY A 158 22.71 -10.95 7.25
CA GLY A 158 22.47 -12.34 7.61
C GLY A 158 21.00 -12.60 7.99
N LEU A 159 20.72 -13.85 8.34
CA LEU A 159 19.37 -14.30 8.74
C LEU A 159 19.01 -13.78 10.15
N GLY A 160 17.77 -13.42 10.38
CA GLY A 160 17.26 -13.00 11.70
C GLY A 160 16.25 -11.87 11.65
N ALA A 161 15.80 -11.40 12.81
CA ALA A 161 14.77 -10.36 12.94
C ALA A 161 15.21 -8.98 12.39
N LEU A 162 16.50 -8.65 12.47
CA LEU A 162 17.02 -7.33 12.10
C LEU A 162 16.75 -6.97 10.62
N PRO A 163 17.03 -7.85 9.63
CA PRO A 163 16.65 -7.62 8.24
C PRO A 163 15.16 -7.32 8.04
N GLY A 164 14.30 -8.03 8.76
CA GLY A 164 12.85 -7.82 8.72
C GLY A 164 12.46 -6.44 9.23
N ILE A 165 13.05 -5.99 10.34
CA ILE A 165 12.82 -4.66 10.90
C ILE A 165 13.19 -3.57 9.88
N PHE A 166 14.37 -3.66 9.24
CA PHE A 166 14.78 -2.69 8.23
C PHE A 166 13.92 -2.72 6.97
N ALA A 167 13.52 -3.90 6.50
CA ALA A 167 12.67 -4.05 5.33
C ALA A 167 11.29 -3.38 5.55
N ILE A 168 10.67 -3.64 6.71
CA ILE A 168 9.43 -2.99 7.11
C ILE A 168 9.63 -1.49 7.27
N ALA A 169 10.70 -1.05 7.93
CA ALA A 169 10.97 0.37 8.15
C ALA A 169 11.07 1.15 6.83
N VAL A 170 11.91 0.68 5.89
CA VAL A 170 12.06 1.33 4.58
C VAL A 170 10.73 1.44 3.87
N ARG A 171 9.94 0.37 3.84
CA ARG A 171 8.63 0.36 3.18
C ARG A 171 7.63 1.31 3.84
N SER A 172 7.60 1.31 5.18
CA SER A 172 6.70 2.16 5.98
C SER A 172 7.03 3.64 5.85
N VAL A 173 8.32 4.01 5.75
CA VAL A 173 8.72 5.41 5.49
C VAL A 173 7.99 5.97 4.27
N GLY A 174 8.02 5.26 3.15
CA GLY A 174 7.39 5.74 1.93
C GLY A 174 5.88 5.87 2.03
N PHE A 175 5.22 4.94 2.73
CA PHE A 175 3.77 4.97 2.90
C PHE A 175 3.33 6.07 3.88
N ILE A 176 3.87 6.06 5.11
CA ILE A 176 3.49 6.99 6.16
C ILE A 176 3.84 8.44 5.73
N ALA A 177 5.06 8.66 5.20
CA ALA A 177 5.47 9.99 4.78
C ALA A 177 4.59 10.55 3.65
N LYS A 178 4.22 9.74 2.66
CA LYS A 178 3.37 10.19 1.58
C LYS A 178 1.97 10.54 2.06
N MET A 179 1.34 9.66 2.84
CA MET A 179 -0.02 9.89 3.34
C MET A 179 -0.07 11.08 4.30
N SER A 180 0.96 11.24 5.16
CA SER A 180 1.07 12.38 6.06
C SER A 180 1.34 13.69 5.30
N ALA A 181 2.15 13.66 4.24
CA ALA A 181 2.36 14.84 3.39
C ALA A 181 1.07 15.27 2.68
N GLU A 182 0.28 14.33 2.17
CA GLU A 182 -1.02 14.61 1.56
C GLU A 182 -2.03 15.15 2.60
N ALA A 183 -2.01 14.63 3.83
CA ALA A 183 -2.83 15.18 4.92
C ALA A 183 -2.46 16.65 5.24
N ILE A 184 -1.17 16.98 5.29
CA ILE A 184 -0.67 18.33 5.51
C ILE A 184 -1.03 19.26 4.33
N GLU A 185 -0.99 18.76 3.09
CA GLU A 185 -1.35 19.54 1.91
C GLU A 185 -2.86 19.87 1.84
N ASN A 186 -3.71 19.03 2.41
CA ASN A 186 -5.17 19.15 2.41
C ASN A 186 -5.74 19.83 3.67
N VAL A 187 -4.90 20.41 4.54
CA VAL A 187 -5.34 21.07 5.77
C VAL A 187 -6.15 22.34 5.46
N GLU A 188 -7.09 22.66 6.32
CA GLU A 188 -7.80 23.94 6.25
C GLU A 188 -6.85 25.12 6.52
N LEU A 189 -6.82 26.10 5.60
CA LEU A 189 -5.89 27.24 5.67
C LEU A 189 -6.35 28.31 6.66
N GLY A 190 -7.64 28.40 6.98
CA GLY A 190 -8.20 29.42 7.87
C GLY A 190 -7.46 29.57 9.20
N PRO A 191 -7.29 28.49 9.99
CA PRO A 191 -6.50 28.54 11.23
C PRO A 191 -5.04 28.93 11.01
N ALA A 192 -4.42 28.47 9.92
CA ALA A 192 -3.04 28.81 9.58
C ALA A 192 -2.88 30.31 9.26
N ASP A 193 -3.83 30.89 8.54
CA ASP A 193 -3.82 32.31 8.20
C ASP A 193 -4.12 33.21 9.43
N ALA A 194 -4.99 32.76 10.34
CA ALA A 194 -5.24 33.45 11.60
C ALA A 194 -3.96 33.54 12.46
N ILE A 195 -3.20 32.45 12.57
CA ILE A 195 -1.92 32.44 13.31
C ILE A 195 -0.87 33.30 12.59
N ARG A 196 -0.81 33.31 11.25
CA ARG A 196 0.08 34.19 10.49
C ARG A 196 -0.23 35.69 10.75
N ALA A 197 -1.50 36.03 10.87
CA ALA A 197 -1.92 37.41 11.14
C ALA A 197 -1.40 37.95 12.49
N THR A 198 -1.06 37.07 13.45
CA THR A 198 -0.41 37.48 14.71
C THR A 198 1.10 37.71 14.61
N GLY A 199 1.68 37.58 13.41
CA GLY A 199 3.12 37.73 13.19
C GLY A 199 3.93 36.44 13.41
N ALA A 200 3.27 35.30 13.51
CA ALA A 200 3.93 33.99 13.72
C ALA A 200 4.77 33.57 12.49
N ASN A 201 5.93 32.97 12.77
CA ASN A 201 6.76 32.39 11.72
C ASN A 201 6.21 31.05 11.20
N ASN A 202 6.74 30.55 10.07
CA ASN A 202 6.25 29.32 9.44
C ASN A 202 6.33 28.09 10.35
N PHE A 203 7.32 28.01 11.25
CA PHE A 203 7.44 26.91 12.20
C PHE A 203 6.34 26.95 13.27
N GLN A 204 6.01 28.15 13.76
CA GLN A 204 4.92 28.35 14.71
C GLN A 204 3.57 28.05 14.07
N VAL A 205 3.35 28.45 12.80
CA VAL A 205 2.15 28.09 12.05
C VAL A 205 2.04 26.57 11.89
N LEU A 206 3.14 25.89 11.57
CA LEU A 206 3.16 24.43 11.49
C LEU A 206 2.77 23.80 12.84
N LEU A 207 3.37 24.24 13.94
CA LEU A 207 3.19 23.64 15.25
C LEU A 207 1.79 23.88 15.83
N PHE A 208 1.27 25.11 15.69
CA PHE A 208 0.04 25.52 16.36
C PHE A 208 -1.22 25.48 15.50
N ALA A 209 -1.07 25.55 14.15
CA ALA A 209 -2.21 25.51 13.25
C ALA A 209 -2.32 24.17 12.50
N ILE A 210 -1.24 23.73 11.86
CA ILE A 210 -1.28 22.59 10.95
C ILE A 210 -1.22 21.25 11.72
N LEU A 211 -0.23 21.11 12.60
CA LEU A 211 0.01 19.86 13.31
C LEU A 211 -1.20 19.39 14.13
N PRO A 212 -1.93 20.22 14.90
CA PRO A 212 -3.11 19.75 15.64
C PRO A 212 -4.23 19.25 14.73
N GLN A 213 -4.38 19.80 13.53
CA GLN A 213 -5.39 19.38 12.57
C GLN A 213 -5.07 18.02 11.96
N VAL A 214 -3.79 17.76 11.62
CA VAL A 214 -3.37 16.54 10.93
C VAL A 214 -2.99 15.40 11.87
N LEU A 215 -2.66 15.69 13.12
CA LEU A 215 -2.16 14.71 14.08
C LEU A 215 -3.10 13.49 14.26
N PRO A 216 -4.42 13.64 14.43
CA PRO A 216 -5.33 12.50 14.53
C PRO A 216 -5.28 11.62 13.28
N GLN A 217 -5.27 12.25 12.09
CA GLN A 217 -5.19 11.54 10.82
C GLN A 217 -3.85 10.81 10.66
N VAL A 218 -2.73 11.44 11.01
CA VAL A 218 -1.39 10.84 10.95
C VAL A 218 -1.28 9.65 11.90
N LEU A 219 -1.81 9.76 13.12
CA LEU A 219 -1.85 8.65 14.07
C LEU A 219 -2.68 7.49 13.53
N GLY A 220 -3.82 7.76 12.88
CA GLY A 220 -4.61 6.74 12.19
C GLY A 220 -3.85 6.03 11.07
N ILE A 221 -3.06 6.78 10.28
CA ILE A 221 -2.20 6.23 9.23
C ILE A 221 -1.11 5.32 9.82
N ILE A 222 -0.48 5.74 10.91
CA ILE A 222 0.56 4.96 11.61
C ILE A 222 -0.01 3.64 12.16
N LEU A 223 -1.16 3.70 12.83
CA LEU A 223 -1.83 2.50 13.35
C LEU A 223 -2.24 1.54 12.24
N PHE A 224 -2.75 2.06 11.13
CA PHE A 224 -3.11 1.25 9.96
C PHE A 224 -1.87 0.57 9.34
N GLU A 225 -0.77 1.30 9.17
CA GLU A 225 0.46 0.72 8.63
C GLU A 225 1.06 -0.32 9.58
N TRP A 226 1.02 -0.09 10.91
CA TRP A 226 1.45 -1.07 11.89
C TRP A 226 0.65 -2.37 11.82
N GLU A 227 -0.68 -2.30 11.69
CA GLU A 227 -1.55 -3.45 11.52
C GLU A 227 -1.19 -4.26 10.27
N ILE A 228 -0.93 -3.59 9.15
CA ILE A 228 -0.47 -4.25 7.92
C ILE A 228 0.92 -4.87 8.12
N ASN A 229 1.80 -4.21 8.87
CA ASN A 229 3.16 -4.69 9.11
C ASN A 229 3.20 -5.96 9.96
N ILE A 230 2.19 -6.24 10.80
CA ILE A 230 2.06 -7.53 11.49
C ILE A 230 1.91 -8.67 10.47
N ARG A 231 1.07 -8.49 9.44
CA ARG A 231 0.89 -9.47 8.37
C ARG A 231 2.16 -9.64 7.54
N ARG A 232 2.82 -8.54 7.20
CA ARG A 232 4.07 -8.53 6.43
C ARG A 232 5.21 -9.21 7.18
N SER A 233 5.36 -8.97 8.48
CA SER A 233 6.43 -9.58 9.29
C SER A 233 6.34 -11.12 9.27
N ALA A 234 5.14 -11.68 9.28
CA ALA A 234 4.94 -13.12 9.15
C ALA A 234 5.41 -13.64 7.77
N ILE A 235 5.19 -12.89 6.69
CA ILE A 235 5.62 -13.28 5.34
C ILE A 235 7.14 -13.11 5.17
N LEU A 236 7.73 -12.05 5.72
CA LEU A 236 9.17 -11.79 5.61
C LEU A 236 10.03 -12.90 6.23
N GLY A 237 9.49 -13.63 7.20
CA GLY A 237 10.15 -14.80 7.76
C GLY A 237 10.42 -15.91 6.73
N LEU A 238 9.65 -16.02 5.64
CA LEU A 238 9.88 -16.97 4.55
C LEU A 238 11.23 -16.74 3.85
N VAL A 239 11.70 -15.52 3.82
CA VAL A 239 12.99 -15.14 3.22
C VAL A 239 14.11 -15.02 4.27
N GLY A 240 13.88 -15.55 5.48
CA GLY A 240 14.90 -15.59 6.53
C GLY A 240 14.91 -14.40 7.47
N ALA A 241 13.88 -13.56 7.46
CA ALA A 241 13.76 -12.39 8.34
C ALA A 241 13.18 -12.71 9.74
N GLY A 242 13.31 -13.95 10.21
CA GLY A 242 12.93 -14.36 11.57
C GLY A 242 11.43 -14.64 11.76
N GLY A 243 11.03 -14.84 13.03
CA GLY A 243 9.65 -14.98 13.45
C GLY A 243 8.94 -16.25 12.98
N LEU A 244 7.60 -16.24 13.03
CA LEU A 244 6.75 -17.37 12.63
C LEU A 244 6.94 -17.77 11.17
N GLY A 245 7.24 -16.84 10.27
CA GLY A 245 7.46 -17.16 8.88
C GLY A 245 8.69 -18.04 8.66
N LEU A 246 9.75 -17.90 9.45
CA LEU A 246 10.91 -18.78 9.40
C LEU A 246 10.56 -20.20 9.89
N VAL A 247 9.71 -20.32 10.92
CA VAL A 247 9.21 -21.61 11.39
C VAL A 247 8.33 -22.24 10.32
N PHE A 248 7.44 -21.49 9.69
CA PHE A 248 6.62 -21.95 8.56
C PHE A 248 7.49 -22.52 7.44
N PHE A 249 8.50 -21.78 6.99
CA PHE A 249 9.42 -22.22 5.96
C PHE A 249 10.14 -23.52 6.32
N ARG A 250 10.55 -23.66 7.59
CA ARG A 250 11.16 -24.89 8.10
C ARG A 250 10.21 -26.09 8.05
N GLN A 251 8.95 -25.91 8.49
CA GLN A 251 7.94 -26.98 8.46
C GLN A 251 7.59 -27.38 7.02
N MET A 252 7.54 -26.44 6.09
CA MET A 252 7.36 -26.72 4.67
C MET A 252 8.49 -27.55 4.10
N ASN A 253 9.74 -27.21 4.40
CA ASN A 253 10.92 -27.93 3.90
C ASN A 253 11.07 -29.36 4.51
N THR A 254 10.53 -29.58 5.69
CA THR A 254 10.51 -30.90 6.34
C THR A 254 9.25 -31.72 5.99
N PHE A 255 8.39 -31.19 5.10
CA PHE A 255 7.11 -31.82 4.70
C PHE A 255 6.19 -32.17 5.89
N ASN A 256 6.33 -31.45 7.01
CA ASN A 256 5.44 -31.58 8.15
C ASN A 256 4.16 -30.78 7.94
N HIS A 257 3.18 -31.35 7.23
CA HIS A 257 1.92 -30.68 6.89
C HIS A 257 1.11 -30.25 8.11
N HIS A 258 1.08 -31.06 9.18
CA HIS A 258 0.40 -30.68 10.43
C HIS A 258 1.08 -29.52 11.13
N GLY A 259 2.43 -29.46 11.13
CA GLY A 259 3.20 -28.35 11.63
C GLY A 259 2.94 -27.06 10.84
N VAL A 260 2.86 -27.15 9.51
CA VAL A 260 2.51 -26.02 8.64
C VAL A 260 1.16 -25.41 9.04
N THR A 261 0.13 -26.25 9.20
CA THR A 261 -1.21 -25.80 9.60
C THR A 261 -1.20 -25.13 10.98
N THR A 262 -0.45 -25.71 11.93
CA THR A 262 -0.31 -25.15 13.28
C THR A 262 0.32 -23.76 13.25
N VAL A 263 1.35 -23.55 12.42
CA VAL A 263 2.00 -22.24 12.27
C VAL A 263 1.06 -21.25 11.57
N ILE A 264 0.28 -21.66 10.56
CA ILE A 264 -0.72 -20.79 9.92
C ILE A 264 -1.75 -20.30 10.94
N ILE A 265 -2.25 -21.19 11.80
CA ILE A 265 -3.19 -20.82 12.87
C ILE A 265 -2.54 -19.83 13.85
N ALA A 266 -1.28 -20.04 14.21
CA ALA A 266 -0.54 -19.10 15.06
C ALA A 266 -0.36 -17.73 14.41
N ILE A 267 -0.05 -17.66 13.10
CA ILE A 267 0.03 -16.42 12.33
C ILE A 267 -1.32 -15.70 12.33
N LEU A 268 -2.42 -16.42 12.06
CA LEU A 268 -3.77 -15.85 12.11
C LEU A 268 -4.09 -15.31 13.51
N GLY A 269 -3.72 -16.04 14.57
CA GLY A 269 -3.90 -15.61 15.96
C GLY A 269 -3.21 -14.28 16.26
N ILE A 270 -1.96 -14.10 15.85
CA ILE A 270 -1.22 -12.83 16.04
C ILE A 270 -1.84 -11.69 15.22
N ILE A 271 -2.26 -11.94 13.98
CA ILE A 271 -2.93 -10.94 13.17
C ILE A 271 -4.22 -10.48 13.85
N MET A 272 -5.04 -11.39 14.34
CA MET A 272 -6.27 -11.08 15.08
C MET A 272 -6.01 -10.26 16.35
N ILE A 273 -4.98 -10.63 17.11
CA ILE A 273 -4.57 -9.87 18.31
C ILE A 273 -4.16 -8.45 17.91
N GLY A 274 -3.34 -8.29 16.88
CA GLY A 274 -2.92 -6.99 16.38
C GLY A 274 -4.08 -6.13 15.90
N GLU A 275 -5.05 -6.72 15.19
CA GLU A 275 -6.25 -6.04 14.71
C GLU A 275 -7.13 -5.54 15.87
N VAL A 276 -7.31 -6.36 16.89
CA VAL A 276 -8.04 -5.97 18.12
C VAL A 276 -7.34 -4.81 18.81
N ILE A 277 -6.03 -4.88 19.02
CA ILE A 277 -5.24 -3.80 19.62
C ILE A 277 -5.34 -2.51 18.79
N SER A 278 -5.19 -2.60 17.47
CA SER A 278 -5.32 -1.47 16.53
C SER A 278 -6.71 -0.82 16.64
N HIS A 279 -7.77 -1.63 16.63
CA HIS A 279 -9.14 -1.14 16.75
C HIS A 279 -9.37 -0.36 18.06
N TYR A 280 -8.99 -0.93 19.21
CA TYR A 280 -9.15 -0.25 20.52
C TYR A 280 -8.33 1.03 20.61
N THR A 281 -7.10 1.03 20.07
CA THR A 281 -6.23 2.21 20.10
C THR A 281 -6.79 3.31 19.21
N ARG A 282 -7.28 2.96 18.02
CA ARG A 282 -7.90 3.93 17.08
C ARG A 282 -9.10 4.62 17.70
N ASN A 283 -10.00 3.90 18.35
CA ASN A 283 -11.20 4.46 18.98
C ASN A 283 -10.90 5.41 20.16
N ARG A 284 -9.66 5.42 20.68
CA ARG A 284 -9.25 6.35 21.73
C ARG A 284 -8.48 7.56 21.23
N VAL A 285 -7.94 7.48 20.02
CA VAL A 285 -7.03 8.48 19.45
C VAL A 285 -7.74 9.34 18.41
N ILE A 286 -8.70 8.77 17.72
CA ILE A 286 -9.54 9.41 16.69
C ILE A 286 -10.97 9.44 17.20
#